data_37059dec84ba9ff1209e7c57360a55c7
#
_entry.id   37059dec84ba9ff1209e7c57360a55c7
#
_cell.length_a   1.000
_cell.length_b   1.000
_cell.length_c   1.000
_cell.angle_alpha   90.00
_cell.angle_beta   90.00
_cell.angle_gamma   90.00
#
_symmetry.space_group_name_H-M   'P 1'
#
loop_
_entity.id
_entity.type
_entity.pdbx_description
1 polymer ?
#
loop_
_entity_poly.entity_id
_entity_poly.type
_entity_poly.pdbx_seq_one_letter_code
_entity_poly.pdbx_strand_id
1 'polypeptide(L)'
;LKKPYIIPDGYGIIGIVFILAILGGYFISLYVAVIPFLLGVYLLYFFRNPTRTITAAANELVSPADGTVMAIEWVQEDSYFFKKCRKIVVFLSVFNVHVNRAPLAGTIDFQQYTCGRFKPAYKEGVGYENERYSIGINKGTHRILVTLIAGILARRIVSWVSLGDRLDHGQLYGMIKLGSCAEIYVDEDVDILVHIGDKLRGGETVIGRIIS
;
A
#
# COMPACT_ATOMS: atom_id res chain seq x y z
N LEU A 1 -9.04 7.18 15.35
CA LEU A 1 -8.21 8.39 15.34
C LEU A 1 -7.95 8.81 13.90
N LYS A 2 -8.36 10.03 13.50
CA LYS A 2 -8.02 10.59 12.19
C LYS A 2 -6.50 10.77 12.13
N LYS A 3 -5.82 10.05 11.24
CA LYS A 3 -4.40 10.28 11.00
C LYS A 3 -4.21 11.64 10.29
N PRO A 4 -3.10 12.34 10.56
CA PRO A 4 -2.84 13.66 9.97
C PRO A 4 -2.72 13.57 8.45
N TYR A 5 -2.88 14.72 7.76
CA TYR A 5 -2.77 14.81 6.30
C TYR A 5 -1.38 14.40 5.79
N ILE A 6 -0.32 14.68 6.54
CA ILE A 6 1.03 14.17 6.28
C ILE A 6 1.33 13.07 7.31
N ILE A 7 1.73 11.91 6.84
CA ILE A 7 2.07 10.77 7.71
C ILE A 7 3.33 11.07 8.53
N PRO A 8 3.31 10.86 9.87
CA PRO A 8 4.43 11.16 10.76
C PRO A 8 5.74 10.46 10.39
N ASP A 9 5.66 9.30 9.77
CA ASP A 9 6.80 8.54 9.24
C ASP A 9 7.67 9.34 8.24
N GLY A 10 7.13 10.41 7.67
CA GLY A 10 7.82 11.33 6.77
C GLY A 10 8.48 12.52 7.46
N TYR A 11 8.08 12.89 8.68
CA TYR A 11 8.48 14.17 9.29
C TYR A 11 10.01 14.32 9.42
N GLY A 12 10.70 13.24 9.84
CA GLY A 12 12.15 13.28 10.02
C GLY A 12 12.90 13.59 8.73
N ILE A 13 12.60 12.85 7.65
CA ILE A 13 13.28 13.05 6.36
C ILE A 13 12.90 14.39 5.71
N ILE A 14 11.64 14.81 5.82
CA ILE A 14 11.16 16.10 5.31
C ILE A 14 11.89 17.23 6.04
N GLY A 15 11.98 17.17 7.37
CA GLY A 15 12.69 18.16 8.17
C GLY A 15 14.17 18.25 7.81
N ILE A 16 14.87 17.12 7.71
CA ILE A 16 16.28 17.07 7.31
C ILE A 16 16.49 17.73 5.94
N VAL A 17 15.66 17.39 4.97
CA VAL A 17 15.79 17.93 3.59
C VAL A 17 15.57 19.44 3.54
N PHE A 18 14.59 19.98 4.29
CA PHE A 18 14.40 21.43 4.38
C PHE A 18 15.52 22.14 5.14
N ILE A 19 16.06 21.53 6.20
CA ILE A 19 17.25 22.07 6.89
C ILE A 19 18.43 22.14 5.94
N LEU A 20 18.68 21.10 5.12
CA LEU A 20 19.74 21.11 4.12
C LEU A 20 19.51 22.19 3.05
N ALA A 21 18.26 22.45 2.63
CA ALA A 21 17.94 23.55 1.74
C ALA A 21 18.29 24.92 2.34
N ILE A 22 17.93 25.15 3.61
CA ILE A 22 18.22 26.39 4.33
C ILE A 22 19.74 26.60 4.48
N LEU A 23 20.45 25.58 4.96
CA LEU A 23 21.90 25.64 5.15
C LEU A 23 22.65 25.82 3.83
N GLY A 24 22.26 25.10 2.78
CA GLY A 24 22.82 25.23 1.44
C GLY A 24 22.62 26.64 0.87
N GLY A 25 21.42 27.20 1.06
CA GLY A 25 21.12 28.58 0.63
C GLY A 25 21.89 29.65 1.41
N TYR A 26 22.06 29.45 2.70
CA TYR A 26 22.75 30.41 3.58
C TYR A 26 24.28 30.37 3.41
N PHE A 27 24.88 29.15 3.41
CA PHE A 27 26.34 29.00 3.43
C PHE A 27 27.00 28.91 2.06
N ILE A 28 26.25 28.51 1.01
CA ILE A 28 26.84 28.28 -0.31
C ILE A 28 26.22 29.22 -1.35
N SER A 29 24.99 28.99 -1.72
CA SER A 29 24.21 29.88 -2.63
C SER A 29 22.74 29.50 -2.68
N LEU A 30 21.88 30.45 -3.07
CA LEU A 30 20.46 30.20 -3.27
C LEU A 30 20.19 29.09 -4.33
N TYR A 31 21.07 28.98 -5.34
CA TYR A 31 20.94 27.93 -6.36
C TYR A 31 21.09 26.52 -5.78
N VAL A 32 21.96 26.34 -4.80
CA VAL A 32 22.18 25.04 -4.12
C VAL A 32 20.96 24.63 -3.29
N ALA A 33 20.20 25.60 -2.77
CA ALA A 33 18.99 25.33 -2.01
C ALA A 33 17.84 24.78 -2.86
N VAL A 34 17.79 25.07 -4.15
CA VAL A 34 16.65 24.75 -5.05
C VAL A 34 16.37 23.24 -5.08
N ILE A 35 17.41 22.43 -5.28
CA ILE A 35 17.23 20.96 -5.40
C ILE A 35 16.67 20.35 -4.12
N PRO A 36 17.28 20.53 -2.92
CA PRO A 36 16.72 19.97 -1.71
C PRO A 36 15.35 20.58 -1.34
N PHE A 37 15.08 21.86 -1.69
CA PHE A 37 13.76 22.45 -1.50
C PHE A 37 12.70 21.72 -2.33
N LEU A 38 12.93 21.52 -3.62
CA LEU A 38 12.01 20.79 -4.51
C LEU A 38 11.82 19.33 -4.04
N LEU A 39 12.89 18.70 -3.57
CA LEU A 39 12.82 17.36 -2.97
C LEU A 39 11.95 17.37 -1.70
N GLY A 40 12.08 18.37 -0.85
CA GLY A 40 11.24 18.53 0.35
C GLY A 40 9.75 18.68 -0.01
N VAL A 41 9.43 19.48 -1.02
CA VAL A 41 8.06 19.62 -1.54
C VAL A 41 7.53 18.30 -2.11
N TYR A 42 8.37 17.56 -2.85
CA TYR A 42 8.00 16.24 -3.34
C TYR A 42 7.74 15.25 -2.17
N LEU A 43 8.55 15.27 -1.13
CA LEU A 43 8.36 14.42 0.04
C LEU A 43 7.06 14.75 0.80
N LEU A 44 6.70 16.03 0.93
CA LEU A 44 5.37 16.42 1.47
C LEU A 44 4.24 15.82 0.64
N TYR A 45 4.36 15.89 -0.69
CA TYR A 45 3.39 15.28 -1.60
C TYR A 45 3.37 13.75 -1.46
N PHE A 46 4.53 13.11 -1.36
CA PHE A 46 4.67 11.66 -1.24
C PHE A 46 4.03 11.12 0.04
N PHE A 47 4.29 11.75 1.20
CA PHE A 47 3.78 11.33 2.50
C PHE A 47 2.35 11.81 2.80
N ARG A 48 1.63 12.30 1.79
CA ARG A 48 0.25 12.76 1.97
C ARG A 48 -0.70 11.59 2.28
N ASN A 49 -1.68 11.87 3.12
CA ASN A 49 -2.80 10.99 3.43
C ASN A 49 -4.12 11.75 3.20
N PRO A 50 -4.64 11.76 1.98
CA PRO A 50 -5.90 12.45 1.69
C PRO A 50 -7.07 11.78 2.41
N THR A 51 -8.04 12.58 2.82
CA THR A 51 -9.30 12.08 3.36
C THR A 51 -10.00 11.25 2.29
N ARG A 52 -10.53 10.09 2.68
CA ARG A 52 -11.27 9.17 1.80
C ARG A 52 -12.68 8.97 2.35
N THR A 53 -13.64 8.92 1.44
CA THR A 53 -15.02 8.59 1.76
C THR A 53 -15.27 7.13 1.39
N ILE A 54 -15.43 6.28 2.41
CA ILE A 54 -15.71 4.86 2.22
C ILE A 54 -17.23 4.69 2.13
N THR A 55 -17.72 4.40 0.93
CA THR A 55 -19.16 4.18 0.65
C THR A 55 -19.48 2.72 0.35
N ALA A 56 -18.47 1.85 0.33
CA ALA A 56 -18.63 0.46 0.01
C ALA A 56 -19.49 -0.28 1.05
N ALA A 57 -20.32 -1.19 0.57
CA ALA A 57 -21.15 -2.05 1.41
C ALA A 57 -20.29 -3.03 2.22
N ALA A 58 -20.88 -3.63 3.25
CA ALA A 58 -20.16 -4.53 4.15
C ALA A 58 -19.59 -5.81 3.47
N ASN A 59 -20.16 -6.21 2.35
CA ASN A 59 -19.70 -7.35 1.53
C ASN A 59 -18.85 -6.94 0.32
N GLU A 60 -18.54 -5.65 0.16
CA GLU A 60 -17.69 -5.15 -0.91
C GLU A 60 -16.25 -4.99 -0.43
N LEU A 61 -15.30 -5.25 -1.30
CA LEU A 61 -13.88 -5.06 -1.07
C LEU A 61 -13.43 -3.76 -1.73
N VAL A 62 -12.76 -2.89 -0.97
CA VAL A 62 -12.14 -1.69 -1.54
C VAL A 62 -10.66 -1.92 -1.84
N SER A 63 -10.13 -1.17 -2.79
CA SER A 63 -8.70 -1.21 -3.09
C SER A 63 -7.86 -0.87 -1.85
N PRO A 64 -6.83 -1.65 -1.51
CA PRO A 64 -5.92 -1.33 -0.41
C PRO A 64 -4.97 -0.17 -0.74
N ALA A 65 -4.82 0.21 -2.01
CA ALA A 65 -3.85 1.19 -2.46
C ALA A 65 -4.36 2.04 -3.63
N ASP A 66 -3.79 3.23 -3.79
CA ASP A 66 -3.88 3.98 -5.04
C ASP A 66 -2.93 3.34 -6.06
N GLY A 67 -3.40 3.13 -7.28
CA GLY A 67 -2.54 2.54 -8.30
C GLY A 67 -3.26 2.14 -9.56
N THR A 68 -2.62 1.28 -10.35
CA THR A 68 -3.18 0.71 -11.57
C THR A 68 -3.16 -0.81 -11.47
N VAL A 69 -4.25 -1.47 -11.86
CA VAL A 69 -4.32 -2.93 -11.91
C VAL A 69 -3.39 -3.44 -13.01
N MET A 70 -2.41 -4.25 -12.64
CA MET A 70 -1.43 -4.82 -13.56
C MET A 70 -1.76 -6.24 -14.00
N ALA A 71 -2.32 -7.03 -13.09
CA ALA A 71 -2.67 -8.42 -13.34
C ALA A 71 -3.85 -8.86 -12.48
N ILE A 72 -4.62 -9.81 -13.01
CA ILE A 72 -5.66 -10.54 -12.28
C ILE A 72 -5.52 -12.00 -12.71
N GLU A 73 -5.11 -12.86 -11.79
CA GLU A 73 -4.74 -14.23 -12.12
C GLU A 73 -5.14 -15.23 -11.03
N TRP A 74 -5.25 -16.50 -11.41
CA TRP A 74 -5.38 -17.61 -10.48
C TRP A 74 -4.00 -18.06 -10.03
N VAL A 75 -3.79 -18.15 -8.72
CA VAL A 75 -2.52 -18.59 -8.14
C VAL A 75 -2.77 -19.61 -7.04
N GLN A 76 -1.80 -20.48 -6.81
CA GLN A 76 -1.72 -21.29 -5.60
C GLN A 76 -1.13 -20.39 -4.50
N GLU A 77 -1.85 -20.24 -3.38
CA GLU A 77 -1.39 -19.48 -2.22
C GLU A 77 -1.19 -20.44 -1.04
N ASP A 78 0.06 -20.56 -0.57
CA ASP A 78 0.50 -21.62 0.36
C ASP A 78 0.84 -21.09 1.75
N SER A 79 0.61 -19.80 2.04
CA SER A 79 0.96 -19.24 3.36
C SER A 79 -0.26 -19.00 4.26
N TYR A 80 -1.41 -18.70 3.67
CA TYR A 80 -2.62 -18.32 4.41
C TYR A 80 -3.88 -19.06 3.93
N PHE A 81 -4.10 -19.15 2.62
CA PHE A 81 -5.26 -19.86 2.06
C PHE A 81 -5.04 -21.36 1.92
N PHE A 82 -3.83 -21.81 1.60
CA PHE A 82 -3.46 -23.19 1.28
C PHE A 82 -4.27 -23.80 0.13
N LYS A 83 -4.70 -22.95 -0.82
CA LYS A 83 -5.50 -23.33 -1.99
C LYS A 83 -5.32 -22.35 -3.15
N LYS A 84 -5.93 -22.67 -4.29
CA LYS A 84 -6.06 -21.73 -5.40
C LYS A 84 -6.95 -20.56 -5.00
N CYS A 85 -6.51 -19.36 -5.33
CA CYS A 85 -7.25 -18.12 -5.09
C CYS A 85 -7.04 -17.14 -6.24
N ARG A 86 -7.82 -16.08 -6.27
CA ARG A 86 -7.66 -14.97 -7.23
C ARG A 86 -6.69 -13.94 -6.64
N LYS A 87 -5.70 -13.56 -7.44
CA LYS A 87 -4.74 -12.50 -7.08
C LYS A 87 -4.97 -11.28 -7.98
N ILE A 88 -5.12 -10.11 -7.38
CA ILE A 88 -5.14 -8.81 -8.03
C ILE A 88 -3.84 -8.09 -7.70
N VAL A 89 -3.09 -7.67 -8.71
CA VAL A 89 -1.84 -6.93 -8.55
C VAL A 89 -2.07 -5.46 -8.88
N VAL A 90 -1.79 -4.58 -7.92
CA VAL A 90 -1.92 -3.13 -8.05
C VAL A 90 -0.54 -2.50 -7.99
N PHE A 91 -0.13 -1.82 -9.05
CA PHE A 91 1.12 -1.07 -9.10
C PHE A 91 0.94 0.35 -8.59
N LEU A 92 1.80 0.76 -7.67
CA LEU A 92 1.83 2.12 -7.12
C LEU A 92 3.00 2.90 -7.74
N SER A 93 2.68 3.85 -8.62
CA SER A 93 3.65 4.85 -9.11
C SER A 93 4.11 5.73 -7.96
N VAL A 94 5.34 6.24 -8.02
CA VAL A 94 5.89 7.20 -7.03
C VAL A 94 5.05 8.46 -6.83
N PHE A 95 4.13 8.77 -7.73
CA PHE A 95 3.18 9.88 -7.65
C PHE A 95 1.85 9.51 -6.98
N ASN A 96 1.59 8.23 -6.77
CA ASN A 96 0.38 7.77 -6.08
C ASN A 96 0.47 8.02 -4.55
N VAL A 97 -0.64 7.86 -3.87
CA VAL A 97 -0.69 7.82 -2.41
C VAL A 97 -0.18 6.46 -1.94
N HIS A 98 0.81 6.45 -1.03
CA HIS A 98 1.49 5.22 -0.62
C HIS A 98 1.00 4.66 0.72
N VAL A 99 0.01 5.28 1.35
CA VAL A 99 -0.65 4.70 2.53
C VAL A 99 -1.63 3.61 2.10
N ASN A 100 -1.65 2.53 2.84
CA ASN A 100 -2.46 1.36 2.54
C ASN A 100 -3.65 1.25 3.50
N ARG A 101 -4.78 0.79 2.97
CA ARG A 101 -6.07 0.72 3.65
C ARG A 101 -6.64 -0.69 3.63
N ALA A 102 -7.34 -1.06 4.70
CA ALA A 102 -7.98 -2.36 4.82
C ALA A 102 -9.06 -2.53 3.73
N PRO A 103 -8.94 -3.58 2.87
CA PRO A 103 -9.94 -3.83 1.82
C PRO A 103 -11.30 -4.23 2.37
N LEU A 104 -11.33 -4.78 3.57
CA LEU A 104 -12.52 -5.25 4.25
C LEU A 104 -12.36 -5.03 5.75
N ALA A 105 -13.46 -4.84 6.49
CA ALA A 105 -13.43 -4.86 7.93
C ALA A 105 -13.23 -6.28 8.44
N GLY A 106 -12.38 -6.47 9.45
CA GLY A 106 -12.09 -7.78 10.01
C GLY A 106 -11.00 -7.75 11.07
N THR A 107 -10.60 -8.93 11.54
CA THR A 107 -9.52 -9.10 12.50
C THR A 107 -8.27 -9.61 11.77
N ILE A 108 -7.11 -9.09 12.12
CA ILE A 108 -5.83 -9.58 11.59
C ILE A 108 -5.51 -10.90 12.29
N ASP A 109 -5.56 -12.00 11.56
CA ASP A 109 -5.25 -13.35 12.07
C ASP A 109 -3.96 -13.93 11.47
N PHE A 110 -3.34 -13.22 10.52
CA PHE A 110 -2.07 -13.62 9.93
C PHE A 110 -1.20 -12.39 9.65
N GLN A 111 0.10 -12.52 9.96
CA GLN A 111 1.13 -11.54 9.60
C GLN A 111 2.41 -12.27 9.23
N GLN A 112 3.03 -11.85 8.13
CA GLN A 112 4.31 -12.38 7.71
C GLN A 112 5.17 -11.28 7.08
N TYR A 113 6.38 -11.13 7.61
CA TYR A 113 7.41 -10.29 7.00
C TYR A 113 8.47 -11.18 6.35
N THR A 114 8.80 -10.90 5.10
CA THR A 114 9.84 -11.62 4.36
C THR A 114 10.87 -10.61 3.88
N CYS A 115 12.10 -10.75 4.37
CA CYS A 115 13.25 -10.00 3.85
C CYS A 115 13.50 -10.40 2.41
N GLY A 116 13.83 -9.43 1.58
CA GLY A 116 14.08 -9.67 0.16
C GLY A 116 14.99 -8.65 -0.47
N ARG A 117 15.14 -8.75 -1.79
CA ARG A 117 15.87 -7.80 -2.63
C ARG A 117 14.97 -6.63 -3.00
N PHE A 118 15.54 -5.59 -3.60
CA PHE A 118 14.83 -4.39 -4.06
C PHE A 118 14.92 -4.31 -5.59
N LYS A 119 14.20 -5.18 -6.29
CA LYS A 119 14.08 -5.17 -7.76
C LYS A 119 12.85 -4.36 -8.21
N PRO A 120 12.78 -3.93 -9.49
CA PRO A 120 11.61 -3.22 -10.01
C PRO A 120 10.33 -4.03 -9.83
N ALA A 121 9.37 -3.53 -9.06
CA ALA A 121 8.16 -4.27 -8.70
C ALA A 121 7.20 -4.56 -9.89
N TYR A 122 7.44 -3.95 -11.07
CA TYR A 122 6.66 -4.17 -12.30
C TYR A 122 7.15 -5.34 -13.16
N LYS A 123 8.27 -6.02 -12.81
CA LYS A 123 8.76 -7.19 -13.55
C LYS A 123 8.10 -8.47 -13.03
N GLU A 124 7.70 -9.34 -13.94
CA GLU A 124 7.14 -10.67 -13.60
C GLU A 124 8.11 -11.48 -12.73
N GLY A 125 7.58 -12.19 -11.73
CA GLY A 125 8.35 -13.04 -10.81
C GLY A 125 9.13 -12.31 -9.71
N VAL A 126 9.26 -10.98 -9.77
CA VAL A 126 10.03 -10.19 -8.79
C VAL A 126 9.34 -10.08 -7.44
N GLY A 127 8.02 -10.24 -7.39
CA GLY A 127 7.26 -10.24 -6.14
C GLY A 127 7.77 -11.26 -5.12
N TYR A 128 8.33 -12.38 -5.56
CA TYR A 128 8.89 -13.42 -4.68
C TYR A 128 10.30 -13.12 -4.17
N GLU A 129 11.03 -12.22 -4.81
CA GLU A 129 12.41 -11.88 -4.43
C GLU A 129 12.50 -10.60 -3.58
N ASN A 130 11.51 -9.73 -3.64
CA ASN A 130 11.50 -8.45 -2.95
C ASN A 130 11.03 -8.55 -1.49
N GLU A 131 11.47 -7.56 -0.68
CA GLU A 131 10.92 -7.36 0.66
C GLU A 131 9.41 -7.25 0.58
N ARG A 132 8.71 -8.03 1.41
CA ARG A 132 7.25 -8.07 1.44
C ARG A 132 6.72 -8.20 2.86
N TYR A 133 5.53 -7.68 3.04
CA TYR A 133 4.78 -7.76 4.28
C TYR A 133 3.34 -8.13 3.98
N SER A 134 2.90 -9.25 4.50
CA SER A 134 1.57 -9.81 4.30
C SER A 134 0.75 -9.72 5.57
N ILE A 135 -0.52 -9.35 5.44
CA ILE A 135 -1.53 -9.43 6.49
C ILE A 135 -2.73 -10.22 5.99
N GLY A 136 -3.19 -11.16 6.79
CA GLY A 136 -4.48 -11.85 6.62
C GLY A 136 -5.56 -11.12 7.42
N ILE A 137 -6.66 -10.80 6.77
CA ILE A 137 -7.84 -10.17 7.38
C ILE A 137 -8.98 -11.18 7.36
N ASN A 138 -9.47 -11.52 8.54
CA ASN A 138 -10.53 -12.51 8.73
C ASN A 138 -11.83 -11.83 9.15
N LYS A 139 -12.89 -12.10 8.41
CA LYS A 139 -14.27 -11.68 8.71
C LYS A 139 -15.18 -12.91 8.75
N GLY A 140 -14.98 -13.77 9.74
CA GLY A 140 -15.76 -14.99 9.91
C GLY A 140 -15.43 -16.05 8.84
N THR A 141 -16.33 -16.28 7.90
CA THR A 141 -16.11 -17.23 6.80
C THR A 141 -15.24 -16.68 5.66
N HIS A 142 -15.09 -15.37 5.56
CA HIS A 142 -14.36 -14.71 4.48
C HIS A 142 -12.99 -14.25 4.94
N ARG A 143 -11.97 -14.58 4.16
CA ARG A 143 -10.57 -14.20 4.41
C ARG A 143 -9.99 -13.48 3.21
N ILE A 144 -9.13 -12.51 3.48
CA ILE A 144 -8.39 -11.76 2.47
C ILE A 144 -6.94 -11.69 2.89
N LEU A 145 -6.02 -11.96 1.97
CA LEU A 145 -4.61 -11.72 2.19
C LEU A 145 -4.19 -10.47 1.39
N VAL A 146 -3.53 -9.55 2.04
CA VAL A 146 -2.92 -8.39 1.36
C VAL A 146 -1.42 -8.43 1.58
N THR A 147 -0.67 -8.43 0.48
CA THR A 147 0.79 -8.41 0.50
C THR A 147 1.29 -7.10 -0.08
N LEU A 148 2.03 -6.35 0.71
CA LEU A 148 2.76 -5.16 0.29
C LEU A 148 4.16 -5.57 -0.17
N ILE A 149 4.57 -5.12 -1.34
CA ILE A 149 5.86 -5.46 -1.95
C ILE A 149 6.65 -4.19 -2.21
N ALA A 150 7.85 -4.13 -1.63
CA ALA A 150 8.77 -3.03 -1.83
C ALA A 150 9.39 -3.06 -3.23
N GLY A 151 9.50 -1.92 -3.91
CA GLY A 151 10.19 -1.76 -5.18
C GLY A 151 11.65 -1.29 -5.02
N ILE A 152 12.30 -0.88 -6.12
CA ILE A 152 13.74 -0.49 -6.16
C ILE A 152 14.07 0.66 -5.19
N LEU A 153 13.22 1.66 -5.12
CA LEU A 153 13.41 2.83 -4.26
C LEU A 153 12.83 2.61 -2.87
N ALA A 154 11.93 1.62 -2.73
CA ALA A 154 11.30 1.28 -1.48
C ALA A 154 12.30 0.52 -0.60
N ARG A 155 12.75 1.17 0.45
CA ARG A 155 13.66 0.55 1.44
C ARG A 155 12.94 0.10 2.71
N ARG A 156 11.60 0.28 2.81
CA ARG A 156 10.88 -0.10 4.01
C ARG A 156 9.36 -0.12 3.82
N ILE A 157 8.77 -1.22 4.25
CA ILE A 157 7.34 -1.34 4.50
C ILE A 157 7.10 -1.03 5.98
N VAL A 158 6.14 -0.16 6.26
CA VAL A 158 5.74 0.18 7.63
C VAL A 158 4.34 -0.37 7.87
N SER A 159 4.19 -1.16 8.91
CA SER A 159 2.90 -1.59 9.44
C SER A 159 2.58 -0.83 10.73
N TRP A 160 1.33 -0.40 10.87
CA TRP A 160 0.81 0.26 12.08
C TRP A 160 -0.13 -0.63 12.86
N VAL A 161 -0.18 -1.90 12.51
CA VAL A 161 -1.12 -2.88 13.05
C VAL A 161 -0.39 -4.16 13.45
N SER A 162 -1.00 -4.90 14.35
CA SER A 162 -0.48 -6.14 14.91
C SER A 162 -1.49 -7.28 14.79
N LEU A 163 -1.02 -8.51 14.97
CA LEU A 163 -1.87 -9.68 15.02
C LEU A 163 -2.94 -9.52 16.14
N GLY A 164 -4.18 -9.82 15.82
CA GLY A 164 -5.33 -9.64 16.72
C GLY A 164 -6.03 -8.29 16.63
N ASP A 165 -5.43 -7.28 15.98
CA ASP A 165 -6.09 -5.99 15.79
C ASP A 165 -7.33 -6.10 14.90
N ARG A 166 -8.36 -5.32 15.24
CA ARG A 166 -9.54 -5.13 14.40
C ARG A 166 -9.36 -3.94 13.50
N LEU A 167 -9.65 -4.15 12.22
CA LEU A 167 -9.65 -3.11 11.20
C LEU A 167 -11.08 -2.77 10.78
N ASP A 168 -11.35 -1.49 10.68
CA ASP A 168 -12.53 -1.00 9.99
C ASP A 168 -12.30 -0.99 8.48
N HIS A 169 -13.37 -1.03 7.70
CA HIS A 169 -13.35 -0.91 6.25
C HIS A 169 -12.64 0.38 5.81
N GLY A 170 -11.62 0.27 4.96
CA GLY A 170 -10.81 1.42 4.51
C GLY A 170 -9.90 2.04 5.58
N GLN A 171 -9.77 1.44 6.76
CA GLN A 171 -8.85 1.91 7.80
C GLN A 171 -7.41 1.80 7.35
N LEU A 172 -6.59 2.81 7.68
CA LEU A 172 -5.14 2.80 7.43
C LEU A 172 -4.45 1.72 8.27
N TYR A 173 -3.63 0.88 7.63
CA TYR A 173 -2.87 -0.16 8.33
C TYR A 173 -1.37 -0.12 8.08
N GLY A 174 -0.92 0.56 7.03
CA GLY A 174 0.50 0.59 6.69
C GLY A 174 0.84 1.57 5.59
N MET A 175 2.11 1.56 5.21
CA MET A 175 2.65 2.38 4.14
C MET A 175 3.84 1.69 3.49
N ILE A 176 3.98 1.82 2.16
CA ILE A 176 5.18 1.42 1.42
C ILE A 176 5.95 2.67 1.04
N LYS A 177 7.24 2.75 1.39
CA LYS A 177 8.06 3.91 1.08
C LYS A 177 8.71 3.75 -0.30
N LEU A 178 8.31 4.56 -1.31
CA LEU A 178 8.90 4.77 -2.64
C LEU A 178 8.81 3.60 -3.65
N GLY A 179 7.73 3.56 -4.43
CA GLY A 179 7.54 2.68 -5.59
C GLY A 179 7.31 1.21 -5.22
N SER A 180 6.14 0.64 -5.55
CA SER A 180 5.70 -0.59 -4.91
C SER A 180 4.57 -1.27 -5.66
N CYS A 181 4.26 -2.49 -5.24
CA CYS A 181 3.03 -3.19 -5.59
C CYS A 181 2.27 -3.59 -4.33
N ALA A 182 0.95 -3.63 -4.44
CA ALA A 182 0.08 -4.31 -3.49
C ALA A 182 -0.58 -5.49 -4.20
N GLU A 183 -0.51 -6.65 -3.60
CA GLU A 183 -1.22 -7.85 -4.06
C GLU A 183 -2.37 -8.13 -3.10
N ILE A 184 -3.54 -8.40 -3.66
CA ILE A 184 -4.73 -8.78 -2.93
C ILE A 184 -5.13 -10.17 -3.37
N TYR A 185 -5.20 -11.08 -2.42
CA TYR A 185 -5.62 -12.45 -2.65
C TYR A 185 -7.00 -12.63 -2.04
N VAL A 186 -7.91 -13.16 -2.84
CA VAL A 186 -9.31 -13.38 -2.48
C VAL A 186 -9.75 -14.78 -2.88
N ASP A 187 -10.72 -15.30 -2.17
CA ASP A 187 -11.30 -16.61 -2.45
C ASP A 187 -12.14 -16.61 -3.75
N GLU A 188 -12.55 -17.79 -4.18
CA GLU A 188 -13.40 -17.96 -5.37
C GLU A 188 -14.82 -17.41 -5.19
N ASP A 189 -15.27 -17.20 -3.95
CA ASP A 189 -16.56 -16.59 -3.61
C ASP A 189 -16.58 -15.06 -3.77
N VAL A 190 -15.50 -14.48 -4.28
CA VAL A 190 -15.41 -13.03 -4.55
C VAL A 190 -15.51 -12.76 -6.04
N ASP A 191 -16.56 -12.05 -6.43
CA ASP A 191 -16.70 -11.48 -7.79
C ASP A 191 -15.79 -10.26 -7.94
N ILE A 192 -14.85 -10.30 -8.89
CA ILE A 192 -13.90 -9.22 -9.16
C ILE A 192 -14.53 -8.22 -10.11
N LEU A 193 -14.62 -6.96 -9.71
CA LEU A 193 -15.31 -5.88 -10.42
C LEU A 193 -14.38 -4.94 -11.19
N VAL A 194 -13.08 -5.23 -11.21
CA VAL A 194 -12.08 -4.40 -11.88
C VAL A 194 -11.38 -5.17 -12.99
N HIS A 195 -10.76 -4.43 -13.93
CA HIS A 195 -10.05 -4.97 -15.07
C HIS A 195 -8.58 -4.51 -15.07
N ILE A 196 -7.74 -5.21 -15.80
CA ILE A 196 -6.35 -4.80 -16.03
C ILE A 196 -6.33 -3.43 -16.71
N GLY A 197 -5.54 -2.51 -16.17
CA GLY A 197 -5.42 -1.12 -16.63
C GLY A 197 -6.27 -0.12 -15.83
N ASP A 198 -7.23 -0.59 -15.01
CA ASP A 198 -8.05 0.31 -14.19
C ASP A 198 -7.22 1.06 -13.16
N LYS A 199 -7.54 2.36 -12.98
CA LYS A 199 -6.95 3.21 -11.97
C LYS A 199 -7.77 3.17 -10.68
N LEU A 200 -7.13 2.77 -9.60
CA LEU A 200 -7.75 2.58 -8.31
C LEU A 200 -7.41 3.70 -7.32
N ARG A 201 -8.36 3.99 -6.44
CA ARG A 201 -8.18 4.84 -5.26
C ARG A 201 -8.35 4.00 -4.00
N GLY A 202 -7.30 3.92 -3.19
CA GLY A 202 -7.29 3.16 -1.96
C GLY A 202 -8.38 3.60 -0.98
N GLY A 203 -9.21 2.65 -0.54
CA GLY A 203 -10.35 2.88 0.35
C GLY A 203 -11.64 3.38 -0.33
N GLU A 204 -11.61 3.74 -1.63
CA GLU A 204 -12.78 4.26 -2.34
C GLU A 204 -13.24 3.35 -3.47
N THR A 205 -12.29 2.88 -4.30
CA THR A 205 -12.65 2.02 -5.45
C THR A 205 -13.00 0.62 -4.96
N VAL A 206 -14.22 0.18 -5.26
CA VAL A 206 -14.66 -1.21 -5.04
C VAL A 206 -13.97 -2.10 -6.08
N ILE A 207 -13.23 -3.11 -5.61
CA ILE A 207 -12.46 -4.04 -6.45
C ILE A 207 -13.10 -5.42 -6.55
N GLY A 208 -14.01 -5.74 -5.65
CA GLY A 208 -14.72 -7.02 -5.64
C GLY A 208 -15.90 -7.02 -4.67
N ARG A 209 -16.72 -8.06 -4.79
CA ARG A 209 -17.88 -8.28 -3.93
C ARG A 209 -17.94 -9.74 -3.53
N ILE A 210 -18.14 -10.00 -2.26
CA ILE A 210 -18.38 -11.34 -1.71
C ILE A 210 -19.76 -11.79 -2.19
N ILE A 211 -19.80 -12.93 -2.85
CA ILE A 211 -21.04 -13.60 -3.27
C ILE A 211 -21.46 -14.47 -2.09
N SER A 212 -22.60 -14.19 -1.52
CA SER A 212 -23.21 -14.97 -0.42
C SER A 212 -23.88 -16.22 -0.92
#